data_a49a38bca933cbc360a98bf383bc5bb1
#
_entry.id   a49a38bca933cbc360a98bf383bc5bb1
#
_cell.length_a   1.000
_cell.length_b   1.000
_cell.length_c   1.000
_cell.angle_alpha   90.00
_cell.angle_beta   90.00
_cell.angle_gamma   90.00
#
_symmetry.space_group_name_H-M   'P 1'
#
loop_
_entity.id
_entity.type
_entity.pdbx_description
1 polymer ?
#
loop_
_entity_poly.entity_id
_entity_poly.type
_entity_poly.pdbx_seq_one_letter_code
_entity_poly.pdbx_strand_id
1 'polypeptide(L)'
;MGSDLDPHLALRQAVLELGQTGPYLRRMMRSKVLKPAADPSGVREMLDHAAYYFPKERASAFDRLRSQETISLREIKSVAARSLEDCATALNEAGVRMALVDVTSADVATGPFSVMRAISPDLQPIWYGFGLDRIHNKLKIASDVPAINPIW
;
A
#
# COMPACT_ATOMS: atom_id res chain seq x y z
N MET A 1 -0.38 2.57 5.25
CA MET A 1 0.40 3.60 4.53
C MET A 1 -0.49 4.80 4.28
N GLY A 2 0.06 6.04 4.32
CA GLY A 2 -0.67 7.23 3.89
C GLY A 2 -0.21 7.64 2.50
N SER A 3 -1.13 8.12 1.67
CA SER A 3 -0.84 8.63 0.33
C SER A 3 -1.59 9.93 0.11
N ASP A 4 -0.87 10.97 -0.26
CA ASP A 4 -1.42 12.28 -0.57
C ASP A 4 -0.41 13.06 -1.42
N LEU A 5 -0.86 14.06 -2.16
CA LEU A 5 0.01 15.00 -2.87
C LEU A 5 0.76 15.95 -1.91
N ASP A 6 0.20 16.15 -0.72
CA ASP A 6 0.86 16.84 0.38
C ASP A 6 1.52 15.79 1.31
N PRO A 7 2.86 15.80 1.46
CA PRO A 7 3.57 14.85 2.30
C PRO A 7 3.17 14.90 3.79
N HIS A 8 2.71 16.06 4.29
CA HIS A 8 2.22 16.18 5.65
C HIS A 8 0.87 15.47 5.82
N LEU A 9 -0.01 15.57 4.82
CA LEU A 9 -1.29 14.85 4.82
C LEU A 9 -1.06 13.36 4.66
N ALA A 10 -0.15 12.93 3.78
CA ALA A 10 0.24 11.53 3.63
C ALA A 10 0.76 10.95 4.95
N LEU A 11 1.66 11.65 5.65
CA LEU A 11 2.15 11.23 6.96
C LEU A 11 1.04 11.15 7.99
N ARG A 12 0.17 12.18 8.05
CA ARG A 12 -0.98 12.19 8.96
C ARG A 12 -1.88 10.98 8.75
N GLN A 13 -2.20 10.66 7.49
CA GLN A 13 -3.00 9.48 7.15
C GLN A 13 -2.32 8.19 7.61
N ALA A 14 -1.01 8.04 7.36
CA ALA A 14 -0.25 6.87 7.81
C ALA A 14 -0.29 6.69 9.33
N VAL A 15 -0.15 7.78 10.10
CA VAL A 15 -0.23 7.75 11.58
C VAL A 15 -1.63 7.38 12.05
N LEU A 16 -2.68 7.93 11.44
CA LEU A 16 -4.07 7.60 11.78
C LEU A 16 -4.38 6.13 11.48
N GLU A 17 -3.95 5.62 10.34
CA GLU A 17 -4.11 4.21 9.96
C GLU A 17 -3.39 3.29 10.95
N LEU A 18 -2.18 3.63 11.35
CA LEU A 18 -1.44 2.88 12.39
C LEU A 18 -2.20 2.87 13.71
N GLY A 19 -2.80 4.00 14.10
CA GLY A 19 -3.63 4.12 15.30
C GLY A 19 -4.87 3.24 15.28
N GLN A 20 -5.43 2.95 14.12
CA GLN A 20 -6.58 2.06 13.95
C GLN A 20 -6.15 0.59 13.85
N THR A 21 -5.22 0.30 12.96
CA THR A 21 -4.83 -1.08 12.63
C THR A 21 -4.03 -1.74 13.75
N GLY A 22 -3.12 -1.01 14.39
CA GLY A 22 -2.24 -1.55 15.43
C GLY A 22 -3.00 -2.12 16.64
N PRO A 23 -3.91 -1.36 17.28
CA PRO A 23 -4.73 -1.86 18.38
C PRO A 23 -5.63 -3.02 17.98
N TYR A 24 -6.22 -2.97 16.78
CA TYR A 24 -7.06 -4.04 16.25
C TYR A 24 -6.29 -5.36 16.13
N LEU A 25 -5.15 -5.35 15.43
CA LEU A 25 -4.30 -6.52 15.27
C LEU A 25 -3.83 -7.07 16.62
N ARG A 26 -3.40 -6.19 17.53
CA ARG A 26 -2.97 -6.59 18.88
C ARG A 26 -4.09 -7.28 19.65
N ARG A 27 -5.32 -6.81 19.52
CA ARG A 27 -6.49 -7.44 20.13
C ARG A 27 -6.73 -8.83 19.54
N MET A 28 -6.74 -8.95 18.20
CA MET A 28 -6.97 -10.22 17.50
C MET A 28 -5.90 -11.27 17.85
N MET A 29 -4.64 -10.85 17.93
CA MET A 29 -3.53 -11.72 18.33
C MET A 29 -3.64 -12.18 19.80
N ARG A 30 -3.98 -11.26 20.71
CA ARG A 30 -4.15 -11.61 22.15
C ARG A 30 -5.32 -12.54 22.40
N SER A 31 -6.41 -12.38 21.68
CA SER A 31 -7.58 -13.26 21.77
C SER A 31 -7.40 -14.60 21.06
N LYS A 32 -6.24 -14.82 20.42
CA LYS A 32 -5.91 -16.00 19.62
C LYS A 32 -6.88 -16.27 18.44
N VAL A 33 -7.69 -15.29 18.08
CA VAL A 33 -8.53 -15.34 16.87
C VAL A 33 -7.64 -15.33 15.64
N LEU A 34 -6.57 -14.52 15.67
CA LEU A 34 -5.56 -14.47 14.63
C LEU A 34 -4.25 -15.04 15.17
N LYS A 35 -3.59 -15.91 14.41
CA LYS A 35 -2.32 -16.52 14.78
C LYS A 35 -1.32 -16.34 13.65
N PRO A 36 -0.05 -15.98 13.93
CA PRO A 36 0.95 -15.90 12.89
C PRO A 36 1.22 -17.30 12.31
N ALA A 37 1.27 -17.38 10.98
CA ALA A 37 1.73 -18.60 10.33
C ALA A 37 3.19 -18.90 10.73
N ALA A 38 3.54 -20.18 10.81
CA ALA A 38 4.90 -20.62 11.16
C ALA A 38 5.90 -20.22 10.04
N ASP A 39 5.47 -20.35 8.80
CA ASP A 39 6.23 -20.04 7.59
C ASP A 39 5.39 -19.26 6.58
N PRO A 40 5.99 -18.69 5.52
CA PRO A 40 5.30 -17.89 4.53
C PRO A 40 4.16 -18.62 3.80
N SER A 41 4.24 -19.93 3.62
CA SER A 41 3.24 -20.70 2.86
C SER A 41 1.86 -20.73 3.54
N GLY A 42 1.81 -20.44 4.84
CA GLY A 42 0.57 -20.30 5.59
C GLY A 42 -0.14 -18.96 5.41
N VAL A 43 0.47 -17.99 4.71
CA VAL A 43 -0.12 -16.67 4.44
C VAL A 43 -0.96 -16.74 3.18
N ARG A 44 -2.27 -16.55 3.30
CA ARG A 44 -3.22 -16.66 2.18
C ARG A 44 -3.95 -15.35 1.89
N GLU A 45 -4.21 -14.56 2.91
CA GLU A 45 -4.98 -13.34 2.82
C GLU A 45 -4.37 -12.19 3.63
N MET A 46 -4.96 -11.02 3.53
CA MET A 46 -4.44 -9.79 4.13
C MET A 46 -4.23 -9.89 5.65
N LEU A 47 -5.14 -10.52 6.38
CA LEU A 47 -4.99 -10.67 7.83
C LEU A 47 -3.89 -11.65 8.20
N ASP A 48 -3.72 -12.73 7.44
CA ASP A 48 -2.60 -13.65 7.63
C ASP A 48 -1.26 -12.94 7.41
N HIS A 49 -1.19 -12.09 6.39
CA HIS A 49 -0.02 -11.28 6.09
C HIS A 49 0.34 -10.36 7.27
N ALA A 50 -0.65 -9.63 7.82
CA ALA A 50 -0.45 -8.79 8.98
C ALA A 50 -0.03 -9.60 10.22
N ALA A 51 -0.65 -10.74 10.46
CA ALA A 51 -0.30 -11.64 11.56
C ALA A 51 1.10 -12.21 11.41
N TYR A 52 1.50 -12.56 10.19
CA TYR A 52 2.82 -13.11 9.90
C TYR A 52 3.94 -12.17 10.32
N TYR A 53 3.83 -10.87 10.05
CA TYR A 53 4.83 -9.87 10.40
C TYR A 53 4.66 -9.26 11.80
N PHE A 54 3.62 -9.62 12.54
CA PHE A 54 3.37 -9.08 13.87
C PHE A 54 4.40 -9.46 14.93
N PRO A 55 4.98 -10.69 14.93
CA PRO A 55 6.02 -11.08 15.89
C PRO A 55 7.27 -10.21 15.74
N LYS A 56 7.83 -9.78 16.88
CA LYS A 56 9.01 -8.92 16.93
C LYS A 56 10.22 -9.52 16.22
N GLU A 57 10.34 -10.82 16.22
CA GLU A 57 11.41 -11.59 15.58
C GLU A 57 11.46 -11.41 14.07
N ARG A 58 10.34 -10.98 13.48
CA ARG A 58 10.21 -10.71 12.03
C ARG A 58 10.35 -9.23 11.66
N ALA A 59 10.66 -8.38 12.63
CA ALA A 59 10.79 -6.93 12.41
C ALA A 59 11.92 -6.57 11.42
N SER A 60 12.96 -7.41 11.32
CA SER A 60 14.07 -7.20 10.37
C SER A 60 13.63 -7.25 8.90
N ALA A 61 12.49 -7.85 8.57
CA ALA A 61 11.92 -7.81 7.21
C ALA A 61 11.65 -6.37 6.73
N PHE A 62 11.51 -5.43 7.66
CA PHE A 62 11.27 -4.01 7.38
C PHE A 62 12.54 -3.17 7.31
N ASP A 63 13.73 -3.74 7.56
CA ASP A 63 14.98 -2.97 7.62
C ASP A 63 15.32 -2.31 6.28
N ARG A 64 14.95 -2.94 5.16
CA ARG A 64 15.10 -2.36 3.82
C ARG A 64 14.27 -1.08 3.59
N LEU A 65 13.27 -0.82 4.43
CA LEU A 65 12.45 0.39 4.38
C LEU A 65 13.05 1.52 5.20
N ARG A 66 14.07 1.21 6.01
CA ARG A 66 14.75 2.19 6.82
C ARG A 66 15.86 2.82 6.00
N SER A 67 15.72 4.10 5.68
CA SER A 67 16.80 4.87 5.11
C SER A 67 17.88 5.10 6.17
N GLN A 68 19.14 5.08 5.75
CA GLN A 68 20.25 5.56 6.59
C GLN A 68 20.25 7.08 6.70
N GLU A 69 19.64 7.76 5.73
CA GLU A 69 19.50 9.20 5.72
C GLU A 69 18.13 9.60 6.26
N THR A 70 18.14 10.53 7.19
CA THR A 70 16.92 11.17 7.69
C THR A 70 16.83 12.57 7.11
N ILE A 71 15.68 12.89 6.53
CA ILE A 71 15.36 14.23 6.05
C ILE A 71 14.30 14.85 6.94
N SER A 72 14.36 16.17 7.11
CA SER A 72 13.28 16.89 7.78
C SER A 72 12.03 16.89 6.94
N LEU A 73 10.86 16.74 7.55
CA LEU A 73 9.58 16.91 6.85
C LEU A 73 9.46 18.27 6.13
N ARG A 74 10.14 19.30 6.64
CA ARG A 74 10.17 20.63 6.02
C ARG A 74 10.95 20.66 4.71
N GLU A 75 11.84 19.69 4.48
CA GLU A 75 12.65 19.56 3.27
C GLU A 75 11.94 18.74 2.18
N ILE A 76 10.88 18.03 2.55
CA ILE A 76 10.09 17.27 1.58
C ILE A 76 9.26 18.28 0.79
N LYS A 77 9.57 18.37 -0.50
CA LYS A 77 8.79 19.20 -1.40
C LYS A 77 7.44 18.55 -1.67
N SER A 78 6.36 19.31 -1.53
CA SER A 78 5.06 18.88 -2.02
C SER A 78 5.10 18.70 -3.54
N VAL A 79 4.35 17.71 -4.03
CA VAL A 79 4.14 17.57 -5.48
C VAL A 79 3.39 18.80 -5.97
N ALA A 80 3.81 19.37 -7.12
CA ALA A 80 3.16 20.54 -7.71
C ALA A 80 1.72 20.26 -8.20
N ALA A 81 1.36 18.97 -8.37
CA ALA A 81 0.04 18.53 -8.79
C ALA A 81 -1.03 18.93 -7.76
N ARG A 82 -2.05 19.65 -8.23
CA ARG A 82 -3.19 20.10 -7.42
C ARG A 82 -4.53 19.75 -8.02
N SER A 83 -4.53 19.22 -9.24
CA SER A 83 -5.72 18.80 -9.97
C SER A 83 -5.57 17.38 -10.48
N LEU A 84 -6.67 16.79 -10.95
CA LEU A 84 -6.65 15.50 -11.62
C LEU A 84 -5.83 15.54 -12.91
N GLU A 85 -5.88 16.66 -13.64
CA GLU A 85 -5.08 16.88 -14.85
C GLU A 85 -3.58 16.89 -14.55
N ASP A 86 -3.16 17.55 -13.46
CA ASP A 86 -1.76 17.54 -13.03
C ASP A 86 -1.28 16.13 -12.72
N CYS A 87 -2.12 15.35 -12.00
CA CYS A 87 -1.81 13.96 -11.70
C CYS A 87 -1.70 13.11 -12.97
N ALA A 88 -2.63 13.27 -13.92
CA ALA A 88 -2.60 12.56 -15.20
C ALA A 88 -1.37 12.92 -16.01
N THR A 89 -0.99 14.21 -16.03
CA THR A 89 0.22 14.70 -16.70
C THR A 89 1.47 14.07 -16.08
N ALA A 90 1.61 14.10 -14.75
CA ALA A 90 2.75 13.53 -14.06
C ALA A 90 2.88 12.02 -14.30
N LEU A 91 1.78 11.28 -14.32
CA LEU A 91 1.77 9.86 -14.65
C LEU A 91 2.19 9.60 -16.08
N ASN A 92 1.69 10.39 -17.03
CA ASN A 92 2.04 10.28 -18.44
C ASN A 92 3.53 10.59 -18.66
N GLU A 93 4.08 11.64 -18.03
CA GLU A 93 5.50 11.98 -18.07
C GLU A 93 6.37 10.86 -17.48
N ALA A 94 5.87 10.14 -16.45
CA ALA A 94 6.52 8.97 -15.91
C ALA A 94 6.35 7.71 -16.78
N GLY A 95 5.66 7.80 -17.92
CA GLY A 95 5.40 6.68 -18.82
C GLY A 95 4.37 5.68 -18.28
N VAL A 96 3.55 6.09 -17.32
CA VAL A 96 2.49 5.26 -16.72
C VAL A 96 1.18 5.48 -17.49
N ARG A 97 0.72 4.44 -18.17
CA ARG A 97 -0.60 4.44 -18.82
C ARG A 97 -1.70 4.20 -17.80
N MET A 98 -2.78 4.95 -17.88
CA MET A 98 -3.94 4.77 -17.01
C MET A 98 -5.23 4.88 -17.80
N ALA A 99 -6.18 4.01 -17.51
CA ALA A 99 -7.56 4.11 -17.94
C ALA A 99 -8.45 4.46 -16.74
N LEU A 100 -9.33 5.42 -16.91
CA LEU A 100 -10.40 5.73 -15.96
C LEU A 100 -11.70 5.16 -16.52
N VAL A 101 -12.36 4.35 -15.72
CA VAL A 101 -13.63 3.71 -16.08
C VAL A 101 -14.70 4.24 -15.15
N ASP A 102 -15.76 4.81 -15.70
CA ASP A 102 -16.93 5.17 -14.93
C ASP A 102 -17.70 3.88 -14.56
N VAL A 103 -17.81 3.64 -13.28
CA VAL A 103 -18.54 2.50 -12.70
C VAL A 103 -19.67 2.98 -11.77
N THR A 104 -20.14 4.21 -11.99
CA THR A 104 -21.25 4.79 -11.24
C THR A 104 -22.52 3.99 -11.45
N SER A 105 -23.08 3.46 -10.38
CA SER A 105 -24.37 2.76 -10.44
C SER A 105 -25.54 3.76 -10.65
N ALA A 106 -26.63 3.28 -11.20
CA ALA A 106 -27.77 4.12 -11.55
C ALA A 106 -28.38 4.88 -10.35
N ASP A 107 -28.36 4.27 -9.17
CA ASP A 107 -28.83 4.88 -7.92
C ASP A 107 -27.88 6.00 -7.44
N VAL A 108 -26.58 5.83 -7.57
CA VAL A 108 -25.59 6.87 -7.22
C VAL A 108 -25.61 8.01 -8.25
N ALA A 109 -25.83 7.72 -9.52
CA ALA A 109 -25.91 8.70 -10.61
C ALA A 109 -27.08 9.69 -10.46
N THR A 110 -28.05 9.41 -9.59
CA THR A 110 -29.14 10.36 -9.27
C THR A 110 -28.68 11.50 -8.36
N GLY A 111 -27.50 11.37 -7.73
CA GLY A 111 -26.88 12.35 -6.85
C GLY A 111 -25.69 13.06 -7.48
N PRO A 112 -24.98 13.91 -6.74
CA PRO A 112 -23.82 14.68 -7.22
C PRO A 112 -22.52 13.87 -7.17
N PHE A 113 -22.57 12.54 -7.18
CA PHE A 113 -21.40 11.67 -7.02
C PHE A 113 -21.16 10.86 -8.29
N SER A 114 -19.87 10.60 -8.55
CA SER A 114 -19.42 9.67 -9.56
C SER A 114 -18.43 8.69 -8.95
N VAL A 115 -18.48 7.44 -9.39
CA VAL A 115 -17.56 6.38 -8.97
C VAL A 115 -16.68 6.00 -10.14
N MET A 116 -15.40 6.29 -10.03
CA MET A 116 -14.42 6.01 -11.07
C MET A 116 -13.46 4.90 -10.63
N ARG A 117 -13.11 4.00 -11.54
CA ARG A 117 -12.06 3.00 -11.36
C ARG A 117 -10.86 3.38 -12.21
N ALA A 118 -9.70 3.55 -11.57
CA ALA A 118 -8.44 3.70 -12.26
C ALA A 118 -7.79 2.32 -12.48
N ILE A 119 -7.33 2.05 -13.69
CA ILE A 119 -6.68 0.80 -14.08
C ILE A 119 -5.40 1.15 -14.82
N SER A 120 -4.28 0.54 -14.42
CA SER A 120 -3.00 0.70 -15.09
C SER A 120 -2.29 -0.64 -15.29
N PRO A 121 -1.79 -0.93 -16.49
CA PRO A 121 -0.94 -2.09 -16.72
C PRO A 121 0.52 -1.85 -16.30
N ASP A 122 0.89 -0.61 -15.99
CA ASP A 122 2.28 -0.21 -15.72
C ASP A 122 2.57 -0.04 -14.22
N LEU A 123 1.55 -0.09 -13.37
CA LEU A 123 1.69 -0.04 -11.92
C LEU A 123 1.72 -1.42 -11.30
N GLN A 124 2.51 -1.54 -10.24
CA GLN A 124 2.60 -2.77 -9.46
C GLN A 124 1.35 -2.95 -8.61
N PRO A 125 0.53 -4.00 -8.83
CA PRO A 125 -0.61 -4.26 -7.97
C PRO A 125 -0.18 -4.73 -6.59
N ILE A 126 -0.99 -4.44 -5.58
CA ILE A 126 -0.84 -5.02 -4.25
C ILE A 126 -1.31 -6.48 -4.30
N TRP A 127 -0.56 -7.37 -3.68
CA TRP A 127 -0.96 -8.77 -3.50
C TRP A 127 -0.75 -9.23 -2.06
N TYR A 128 -1.55 -10.18 -1.67
CA TYR A 128 -1.45 -10.85 -0.38
C TYR A 128 -1.35 -12.35 -0.65
N GLY A 129 -0.64 -13.04 0.24
CA GLY A 129 -0.51 -14.48 0.15
C GLY A 129 0.74 -14.94 -0.56
N PHE A 130 1.21 -16.07 -0.09
CA PHE A 130 2.42 -16.71 -0.60
C PHE A 130 2.17 -17.31 -1.99
N GLY A 131 3.10 -17.06 -2.91
CA GLY A 131 3.02 -17.61 -4.27
C GLY A 131 1.94 -16.98 -5.16
N LEU A 132 1.30 -15.89 -4.71
CA LEU A 132 0.32 -15.12 -5.49
C LEU A 132 0.92 -13.85 -6.08
N ASP A 133 2.22 -13.87 -6.33
CA ASP A 133 2.97 -12.71 -6.79
C ASP A 133 2.43 -12.20 -8.13
N ARG A 134 2.01 -10.95 -8.15
CA ARG A 134 1.63 -10.23 -9.36
C ARG A 134 2.71 -9.24 -9.74
N ILE A 135 3.91 -9.75 -9.94
CA ILE A 135 5.06 -8.92 -10.22
C ILE A 135 5.01 -8.48 -11.68
N HIS A 136 5.13 -7.18 -11.88
CA HIS A 136 5.21 -6.64 -13.23
C HIS A 136 6.52 -7.10 -13.88
N ASN A 137 6.44 -7.60 -15.13
CA ASN A 137 7.59 -8.16 -15.88
C ASN A 137 8.76 -7.18 -16.08
N LYS A 138 8.53 -5.87 -15.92
CA LYS A 138 9.58 -4.85 -15.96
C LYS A 138 10.32 -4.69 -14.63
N LEU A 139 9.80 -5.23 -13.54
CA LEU A 139 10.45 -5.17 -12.24
C LEU A 139 11.45 -6.31 -12.10
N LYS A 140 12.71 -5.96 -11.89
CA LYS A 140 13.73 -6.93 -11.46
C LYS A 140 13.63 -7.04 -9.94
N ILE A 141 13.29 -8.22 -9.45
CA ILE A 141 13.29 -8.50 -8.02
C ILE A 141 14.72 -8.84 -7.61
N ALA A 142 15.20 -8.15 -6.61
CA ALA A 142 16.44 -8.55 -5.95
C ALA A 142 16.23 -9.87 -5.20
N SER A 143 17.25 -10.70 -5.14
CA SER A 143 17.19 -12.03 -4.50
C SER A 143 16.92 -11.99 -3.00
N ASP A 144 17.09 -10.81 -2.38
CA ASP A 144 16.88 -10.56 -0.96
C ASP A 144 15.45 -10.09 -0.61
N VAL A 145 14.57 -10.01 -1.63
CA VAL A 145 13.16 -9.67 -1.38
C VAL A 145 12.50 -10.82 -0.60
N PRO A 146 11.86 -10.53 0.53
CA PRO A 146 11.15 -11.55 1.30
C PRO A 146 10.11 -12.28 0.44
N ALA A 147 9.93 -13.56 0.70
CA ALA A 147 8.94 -14.40 0.00
C ALA A 147 7.50 -13.87 0.10
N ILE A 148 7.24 -13.04 1.10
CA ILE A 148 6.02 -12.24 1.24
C ILE A 148 6.44 -10.79 1.36
N ASN A 149 5.84 -9.91 0.55
CA ASN A 149 6.13 -8.49 0.65
C ASN A 149 5.61 -7.94 2.00
N PRO A 150 6.46 -7.36 2.85
CA PRO A 150 6.03 -6.79 4.12
C PRO A 150 5.29 -5.45 4.00
N ILE A 151 5.21 -4.89 2.78
CA ILE A 151 4.55 -3.61 2.49
C ILE A 151 3.22 -3.88 1.80
N TRP A 152 2.21 -3.17 2.19
CA TRP A 152 0.90 -3.11 1.56
C TRP A 152 0.62 -1.74 0.97
#